data_bb4f3948aa88862faf1af140df53aaa9
#
_entry.id   bb4f3948aa88862faf1af140df53aaa9
#
_cell.length_a   1.000
_cell.length_b   1.000
_cell.length_c   1.000
_cell.angle_alpha   90.00
_cell.angle_beta   90.00
_cell.angle_gamma   90.00
#
_symmetry.space_group_name_H-M   'P 1'
#
loop_
_entity.id
_entity.type
_entity.pdbx_description
1 polymer ?
#
loop_
_entity_poly.entity_id
_entity_poly.type
_entity_poly.pdbx_seq_one_letter_code
_entity_poly.pdbx_strand_id
1 'polypeptide(L)'
;MHKTLHGIRVLDFTQVEAGPMCCSFLNDLGAEVIRVESTKYWQYITRGGQARPSRLYVQQMVQKGGYTDGEPGDKPWNRYGKFHSFNRGKLSFTVDLTRTEGRDVFLRLAGISDVFVDGNSPEVTRKMGIDYSVVSKLNPGIIYVGLYGFGSTGPLGKERTLGPL
;
A
#
# COMPACT_ATOMS: atom_id res chain seq x y z
N MET A 1 20.80 -19.16 2.07
CA MET A 1 19.49 -19.85 2.24
C MET A 1 18.46 -19.07 1.42
N HIS A 2 17.80 -19.72 0.45
CA HIS A 2 16.70 -19.05 -0.26
C HIS A 2 15.51 -18.91 0.70
N LYS A 3 14.90 -17.71 0.73
CA LYS A 3 13.67 -17.49 1.50
C LYS A 3 12.49 -18.15 0.78
N THR A 4 11.47 -18.55 1.52
CA THR A 4 10.32 -19.34 1.04
C THR A 4 9.59 -18.72 -0.16
N LEU A 5 9.45 -17.38 -0.19
CA LEU A 5 8.76 -16.66 -1.28
C LEU A 5 9.73 -15.99 -2.27
N HIS A 6 10.97 -16.47 -2.34
CA HIS A 6 11.92 -15.95 -3.33
C HIS A 6 11.40 -16.17 -4.76
N GLY A 7 11.41 -15.11 -5.55
CA GLY A 7 10.90 -15.12 -6.93
C GLY A 7 9.43 -14.73 -7.07
N ILE A 8 8.68 -14.62 -5.97
CA ILE A 8 7.30 -14.13 -5.98
C ILE A 8 7.28 -12.59 -5.94
N ARG A 9 6.56 -11.98 -6.86
CA ARG A 9 6.35 -10.52 -6.94
C ARG A 9 4.95 -10.14 -6.49
N VAL A 10 4.87 -9.20 -5.55
CA VAL A 10 3.64 -8.71 -4.93
C VAL A 10 3.47 -7.22 -5.23
N LEU A 11 2.33 -6.85 -5.80
CA LEU A 11 1.89 -5.45 -5.88
C LEU A 11 1.12 -5.10 -4.61
N ASP A 12 1.62 -4.13 -3.86
CA ASP A 12 1.00 -3.60 -2.64
C ASP A 12 0.28 -2.29 -2.96
N PHE A 13 -1.03 -2.35 -3.25
CA PHE A 13 -1.90 -1.18 -3.42
C PHE A 13 -2.80 -1.01 -2.20
N THR A 14 -2.16 -1.04 -1.03
CA THR A 14 -2.86 -0.98 0.25
C THR A 14 -2.54 0.29 1.01
N GLN A 15 -3.36 0.59 2.01
CA GLN A 15 -3.23 1.76 2.87
C GLN A 15 -3.49 1.36 4.32
N VAL A 16 -3.29 2.31 5.21
CA VAL A 16 -3.52 2.20 6.66
C VAL A 16 -2.56 1.21 7.31
N GLU A 17 -3.00 0.04 7.75
CA GLU A 17 -2.19 -0.88 8.57
C GLU A 17 -2.25 -2.34 8.07
N ALA A 18 -3.42 -2.95 7.98
CA ALA A 18 -3.57 -4.38 7.71
C ALA A 18 -2.89 -4.83 6.40
N GLY A 19 -3.17 -4.11 5.31
CA GLY A 19 -2.58 -4.41 4.01
C GLY A 19 -1.07 -4.21 3.97
N PRO A 20 -0.55 -3.02 4.36
CA PRO A 20 0.89 -2.80 4.41
C PRO A 20 1.61 -3.79 5.33
N MET A 21 1.02 -4.20 6.45
CA MET A 21 1.58 -5.20 7.36
C MET A 21 1.61 -6.59 6.70
N CYS A 22 0.51 -7.02 6.08
CA CYS A 22 0.45 -8.28 5.33
C CYS A 22 1.57 -8.34 4.28
N CYS A 23 1.70 -7.30 3.46
CA CYS A 23 2.74 -7.21 2.44
C CYS A 23 4.16 -7.17 3.03
N SER A 24 4.35 -6.61 4.25
CA SER A 24 5.64 -6.66 4.93
C SER A 24 6.01 -8.08 5.36
N PHE A 25 5.07 -8.88 5.81
CA PHE A 25 5.33 -10.29 6.13
C PHE A 25 5.69 -11.09 4.87
N LEU A 26 5.01 -10.85 3.75
CA LEU A 26 5.39 -11.48 2.47
C LEU A 26 6.82 -11.10 2.07
N ASN A 27 7.22 -9.83 2.26
CA ASN A 27 8.59 -9.38 2.02
C ASN A 27 9.60 -10.05 2.96
N ASP A 28 9.29 -10.16 4.26
CA ASP A 28 10.15 -10.85 5.22
C ASP A 28 10.38 -12.32 4.84
N LEU A 29 9.38 -12.96 4.24
CA LEU A 29 9.46 -14.32 3.71
C LEU A 29 10.18 -14.40 2.36
N GLY A 30 10.54 -13.28 1.75
CA GLY A 30 11.39 -13.21 0.55
C GLY A 30 10.72 -12.79 -0.73
N ALA A 31 9.44 -12.44 -0.71
CA ALA A 31 8.77 -11.87 -1.87
C ALA A 31 9.35 -10.49 -2.22
N GLU A 32 9.42 -10.17 -3.50
CA GLU A 32 9.65 -8.81 -3.99
C GLU A 32 8.34 -8.02 -3.88
N VAL A 33 8.25 -7.13 -2.91
CA VAL A 33 7.05 -6.31 -2.73
C VAL A 33 7.26 -4.93 -3.32
N ILE A 34 6.40 -4.56 -4.26
CA ILE A 34 6.39 -3.25 -4.91
C ILE A 34 5.17 -2.48 -4.43
N ARG A 35 5.42 -1.46 -3.61
CA ARG A 35 4.36 -0.58 -3.11
C ARG A 35 3.98 0.44 -4.16
N VAL A 36 2.71 0.50 -4.50
CA VAL A 36 2.13 1.47 -5.42
C VAL A 36 1.69 2.71 -4.64
N GLU A 37 2.27 3.85 -4.95
CA GLU A 37 2.00 5.11 -4.27
C GLU A 37 1.46 6.16 -5.24
N SER A 38 0.68 7.10 -4.71
CA SER A 38 0.09 8.20 -5.49
C SER A 38 0.87 9.49 -5.30
N THR A 39 1.03 10.28 -6.38
CA THR A 39 1.53 11.65 -6.30
C THR A 39 0.49 12.64 -5.77
N LYS A 40 -0.81 12.26 -5.82
CA LYS A 40 -1.93 13.13 -5.44
C LYS A 40 -2.52 12.82 -4.07
N TYR A 41 -2.31 11.61 -3.57
CA TYR A 41 -2.87 11.17 -2.30
C TYR A 41 -1.77 10.91 -1.27
N TRP A 42 -1.72 11.74 -0.24
CA TRP A 42 -0.79 11.58 0.86
C TRP A 42 -1.24 10.47 1.81
N GLN A 43 -0.37 9.51 2.04
CA GLN A 43 -0.66 8.37 2.93
C GLN A 43 -0.35 8.73 4.40
N TYR A 44 -1.16 9.59 4.97
CA TYR A 44 -0.92 10.21 6.27
C TYR A 44 -0.75 9.22 7.43
N ILE A 45 -1.35 8.03 7.36
CA ILE A 45 -1.25 7.03 8.44
C ILE A 45 0.14 6.40 8.49
N THR A 46 0.74 6.11 7.35
CA THR A 46 2.04 5.45 7.28
C THR A 46 3.21 6.43 7.09
N ARG A 47 2.98 7.61 6.50
CA ARG A 47 4.02 8.60 6.22
C ARG A 47 3.98 9.83 7.13
N GLY A 48 3.13 9.81 8.17
CA GLY A 48 2.88 10.94 9.08
C GLY A 48 1.86 11.92 8.52
N GLY A 49 1.15 12.61 9.41
CA GLY A 49 0.02 13.48 9.07
C GLY A 49 0.41 14.70 8.23
N GLN A 50 1.67 15.08 8.22
CA GLN A 50 2.18 16.25 7.51
C GLN A 50 3.50 15.92 6.77
N ALA A 51 3.58 16.34 5.50
CA ALA A 51 4.82 16.18 4.72
C ALA A 51 5.96 17.07 5.26
N ARG A 52 5.62 18.22 5.84
CA ARG A 52 6.55 19.15 6.51
C ARG A 52 5.99 19.47 7.89
N PRO A 53 6.27 18.64 8.90
CA PRO A 53 5.71 18.80 10.22
C PRO A 53 6.31 20.01 10.95
N SER A 54 5.46 20.76 11.67
CA SER A 54 5.92 21.80 12.59
C SER A 54 6.60 21.18 13.82
N ARG A 55 7.42 21.96 14.53
CA ARG A 55 8.05 21.50 15.78
C ARG A 55 7.04 21.02 16.81
N LEU A 56 5.94 21.73 16.95
CA LEU A 56 4.84 21.36 17.87
C LEU A 56 4.24 19.98 17.47
N TYR A 57 3.97 19.78 16.20
CA TYR A 57 3.46 18.50 15.70
C TYR A 57 4.45 17.36 15.97
N VAL A 58 5.75 17.58 15.73
CA VAL A 58 6.79 16.58 16.02
C VAL A 58 6.79 16.20 17.50
N GLN A 59 6.78 17.18 18.41
CA GLN A 59 6.74 16.92 19.86
C GLN A 59 5.51 16.09 20.26
N GLN A 60 4.35 16.39 19.72
CA GLN A 60 3.12 15.60 19.95
C GLN A 60 3.22 14.17 19.39
N MET A 61 3.88 14.02 18.25
CA MET A 61 4.04 12.70 17.61
C MET A 61 5.10 11.83 18.26
N VAL A 62 6.14 12.41 18.86
CA VAL A 62 7.17 11.67 19.63
C VAL A 62 6.52 10.84 20.72
N GLN A 63 5.60 11.42 21.50
CA GLN A 63 4.87 10.73 22.55
C GLN A 63 4.00 9.56 22.04
N LYS A 64 3.67 9.57 20.74
CA LYS A 64 2.86 8.56 20.05
C LYS A 64 3.70 7.61 19.18
N GLY A 65 5.03 7.58 19.37
CA GLY A 65 5.94 6.77 18.54
C GLY A 65 6.06 7.25 17.09
N GLY A 66 5.90 8.57 16.85
CA GLY A 66 5.89 9.15 15.52
C GLY A 66 7.25 9.12 14.83
N TYR A 67 8.17 9.97 15.26
CA TYR A 67 9.50 10.06 14.65
C TYR A 67 10.57 9.42 15.53
N THR A 68 11.45 8.63 14.93
CA THR A 68 12.62 8.06 15.61
C THR A 68 13.48 9.21 16.17
N ASP A 69 13.88 9.10 17.43
CA ASP A 69 14.68 10.09 18.17
C ASP A 69 14.05 11.51 18.22
N GLY A 70 12.76 11.62 17.93
CA GLY A 70 12.06 12.89 17.86
C GLY A 70 12.47 13.79 16.70
N GLU A 71 13.24 13.28 15.74
CA GLU A 71 13.80 14.07 14.64
C GLU A 71 13.17 13.69 13.30
N PRO A 72 12.41 14.62 12.67
CA PRO A 72 11.81 14.40 11.36
C PRO A 72 12.84 14.42 10.21
N GLY A 73 13.98 15.09 10.37
CA GLY A 73 15.00 15.26 9.36
C GLY A 73 14.49 15.94 8.08
N ASP A 74 15.28 15.88 7.00
CA ASP A 74 14.96 16.52 5.71
C ASP A 74 13.82 15.82 4.96
N LYS A 75 13.60 14.53 5.23
CA LYS A 75 12.57 13.70 4.62
C LYS A 75 11.65 13.08 5.69
N PRO A 76 10.80 13.86 6.36
CA PRO A 76 9.99 13.40 7.49
C PRO A 76 9.13 12.18 7.17
N TRP A 77 8.61 12.12 5.93
CA TRP A 77 7.79 11.00 5.45
C TRP A 77 8.52 9.67 5.39
N ASN A 78 9.85 9.66 5.36
CA ASN A 78 10.68 8.45 5.40
C ASN A 78 11.16 8.13 6.82
N ARG A 79 10.96 9.01 7.80
CA ARG A 79 11.40 8.83 9.19
C ARG A 79 10.25 8.53 10.15
N TYR A 80 9.02 8.51 9.66
CA TYR A 80 7.88 8.20 10.49
C TYR A 80 7.89 6.72 10.91
N GLY A 81 7.74 6.44 12.20
CA GLY A 81 7.92 5.09 12.77
C GLY A 81 7.01 4.04 12.11
N LYS A 82 5.74 4.36 11.87
CA LYS A 82 4.83 3.45 11.14
C LYS A 82 5.28 3.19 9.71
N PHE A 83 5.94 4.17 9.06
CA PHE A 83 6.48 3.93 7.73
C PHE A 83 7.52 2.80 7.74
N HIS A 84 8.44 2.83 8.69
CA HIS A 84 9.45 1.78 8.83
C HIS A 84 8.83 0.43 9.20
N SER A 85 7.85 0.42 10.10
CA SER A 85 7.19 -0.81 10.53
C SER A 85 6.48 -1.52 9.37
N PHE A 86 5.81 -0.77 8.50
CA PHE A 86 4.94 -1.32 7.46
C PHE A 86 5.56 -1.36 6.06
N ASN A 87 6.73 -0.76 5.86
CA ASN A 87 7.31 -0.68 4.51
C ASN A 87 8.77 -1.13 4.44
N ARG A 88 9.26 -1.82 5.48
CA ARG A 88 10.62 -2.37 5.46
C ARG A 88 10.82 -3.32 4.28
N GLY A 89 11.92 -3.15 3.59
CA GLY A 89 12.34 -4.00 2.48
C GLY A 89 11.53 -3.86 1.17
N LYS A 90 10.43 -3.10 1.17
CA LYS A 90 9.63 -2.89 -0.03
C LYS A 90 10.28 -1.92 -1.00
N LEU A 91 10.08 -2.17 -2.29
CA LEU A 91 10.31 -1.20 -3.35
C LEU A 91 9.14 -0.22 -3.41
N SER A 92 9.36 0.99 -3.94
CA SER A 92 8.31 1.99 -4.13
C SER A 92 8.17 2.33 -5.60
N PHE A 93 6.93 2.38 -6.05
CA PHE A 93 6.55 2.80 -7.40
C PHE A 93 5.49 3.89 -7.30
N THR A 94 5.84 5.11 -7.74
CA THR A 94 4.93 6.26 -7.66
C THR A 94 4.28 6.49 -9.01
N VAL A 95 2.93 6.51 -9.03
CA VAL A 95 2.16 6.62 -10.26
C VAL A 95 0.85 7.39 -10.04
N ASP A 96 0.42 8.12 -11.05
CA ASP A 96 -0.92 8.74 -11.10
C ASP A 96 -1.89 7.85 -11.87
N LEU A 97 -2.62 7.01 -11.15
CA LEU A 97 -3.61 6.08 -11.73
C LEU A 97 -4.89 6.78 -12.25
N THR A 98 -5.02 8.10 -12.07
CA THR A 98 -6.10 8.87 -12.69
C THR A 98 -5.83 9.19 -14.15
N ARG A 99 -4.59 8.99 -14.61
CA ARG A 99 -4.16 9.19 -16.00
C ARG A 99 -4.04 7.85 -16.72
N THR A 100 -4.34 7.84 -18.00
CA THR A 100 -4.25 6.64 -18.84
C THR A 100 -2.84 6.06 -18.83
N GLU A 101 -1.82 6.90 -19.01
CA GLU A 101 -0.42 6.48 -19.06
C GLU A 101 0.03 5.82 -17.74
N GLY A 102 -0.42 6.38 -16.60
CA GLY A 102 -0.14 5.81 -15.29
C GLY A 102 -0.80 4.45 -15.09
N ARG A 103 -2.07 4.33 -15.51
CA ARG A 103 -2.78 3.06 -15.50
C ARG A 103 -2.09 2.02 -16.39
N ASP A 104 -1.68 2.39 -17.60
CA ASP A 104 -1.03 1.46 -18.53
C ASP A 104 0.32 0.94 -17.98
N VAL A 105 1.09 1.80 -17.31
CA VAL A 105 2.31 1.36 -16.62
C VAL A 105 1.98 0.40 -15.47
N PHE A 106 0.96 0.69 -14.67
CA PHE A 106 0.51 -0.20 -13.62
C PHE A 106 0.07 -1.57 -14.16
N LEU A 107 -0.72 -1.60 -15.23
CA LEU A 107 -1.22 -2.83 -15.84
C LEU A 107 -0.08 -3.69 -16.41
N ARG A 108 0.94 -3.07 -17.00
CA ARG A 108 2.15 -3.80 -17.42
C ARG A 108 2.88 -4.45 -16.25
N LEU A 109 2.96 -3.75 -15.12
CA LEU A 109 3.55 -4.29 -13.89
C LEU A 109 2.69 -5.43 -13.30
N ALA A 110 1.36 -5.28 -13.31
CA ALA A 110 0.43 -6.34 -12.90
C ALA A 110 0.56 -7.60 -13.77
N GLY A 111 0.81 -7.42 -15.08
CA GLY A 111 1.00 -8.51 -16.02
C GLY A 111 2.21 -9.43 -15.73
N ILE A 112 3.18 -8.93 -14.94
CA ILE A 112 4.40 -9.68 -14.56
C ILE A 112 4.50 -9.90 -13.04
N SER A 113 3.39 -9.75 -12.32
CA SER A 113 3.32 -9.94 -10.86
C SER A 113 2.49 -11.15 -10.50
N ASP A 114 2.84 -11.83 -9.43
CA ASP A 114 2.15 -13.04 -8.99
C ASP A 114 0.96 -12.73 -8.09
N VAL A 115 1.07 -11.66 -7.29
CA VAL A 115 0.04 -11.27 -6.32
C VAL A 115 -0.26 -9.78 -6.44
N PHE A 116 -1.53 -9.42 -6.38
CA PHE A 116 -1.98 -8.04 -6.23
C PHE A 116 -2.83 -7.92 -4.97
N VAL A 117 -2.35 -7.15 -4.00
CA VAL A 117 -3.06 -6.87 -2.74
C VAL A 117 -3.71 -5.50 -2.82
N ASP A 118 -5.05 -5.47 -2.78
CA ASP A 118 -5.88 -4.27 -2.87
C ASP A 118 -6.53 -3.96 -1.52
N GLY A 119 -6.20 -2.81 -0.95
CA GLY A 119 -6.77 -2.31 0.31
C GLY A 119 -7.77 -1.17 0.12
N ASN A 120 -8.26 -0.95 -1.10
CA ASN A 120 -9.25 0.09 -1.40
C ASN A 120 -10.65 -0.53 -1.49
N SER A 121 -11.69 0.30 -1.46
CA SER A 121 -13.03 -0.22 -1.73
C SER A 121 -13.11 -0.76 -3.18
N PRO A 122 -13.93 -1.81 -3.44
CA PRO A 122 -14.06 -2.41 -4.76
C PRO A 122 -14.43 -1.43 -5.88
N GLU A 123 -15.13 -0.36 -5.53
CA GLU A 123 -15.48 0.70 -6.50
C GLU A 123 -14.28 1.53 -6.96
N VAL A 124 -13.28 1.71 -6.10
CA VAL A 124 -12.09 2.51 -6.42
C VAL A 124 -11.27 1.84 -7.51
N THR A 125 -10.91 0.58 -7.34
CA THR A 125 -10.12 -0.15 -8.33
C THR A 125 -10.88 -0.38 -9.63
N ARG A 126 -12.22 -0.56 -9.55
CA ARG A 126 -13.08 -0.63 -10.74
C ARG A 126 -13.11 0.68 -11.52
N LYS A 127 -13.27 1.83 -10.84
CA LYS A 127 -13.23 3.16 -11.49
C LYS A 127 -11.86 3.46 -12.10
N MET A 128 -10.79 2.95 -11.50
CA MET A 128 -9.43 3.08 -12.02
C MET A 128 -9.13 2.10 -13.17
N GLY A 129 -9.99 1.11 -13.42
CA GLY A 129 -9.78 0.08 -14.44
C GLY A 129 -8.61 -0.85 -14.13
N ILE A 130 -8.43 -1.18 -12.85
CA ILE A 130 -7.36 -2.07 -12.34
C ILE A 130 -7.89 -3.15 -11.38
N ASP A 131 -9.19 -3.37 -11.37
CA ASP A 131 -9.84 -4.42 -10.59
C ASP A 131 -9.54 -5.82 -11.14
N TYR A 132 -9.97 -6.84 -10.41
CA TYR A 132 -9.72 -8.23 -10.79
C TYR A 132 -10.17 -8.56 -12.22
N SER A 133 -11.32 -8.04 -12.66
CA SER A 133 -11.84 -8.31 -14.00
C SER A 133 -10.93 -7.82 -15.14
N VAL A 134 -10.10 -6.82 -14.87
CA VAL A 134 -9.13 -6.26 -15.80
C VAL A 134 -7.80 -6.99 -15.69
N VAL A 135 -7.24 -7.08 -14.48
CA VAL A 135 -5.90 -7.65 -14.30
C VAL A 135 -5.83 -9.15 -14.59
N SER A 136 -6.91 -9.91 -14.30
CA SER A 136 -6.97 -11.35 -14.61
C SER A 136 -7.01 -11.67 -16.10
N LYS A 137 -7.45 -10.74 -16.94
CA LYS A 137 -7.38 -10.89 -18.41
C LYS A 137 -5.94 -10.74 -18.93
N LEU A 138 -5.13 -9.90 -18.27
CA LEU A 138 -3.73 -9.69 -18.63
C LEU A 138 -2.83 -10.77 -18.03
N ASN A 139 -3.15 -11.22 -16.84
CA ASN A 139 -2.42 -12.25 -16.13
C ASN A 139 -3.41 -13.22 -15.47
N PRO A 140 -3.81 -14.32 -16.17
CA PRO A 140 -4.77 -15.29 -15.63
C PRO A 140 -4.28 -16.02 -14.37
N GLY A 141 -2.99 -16.02 -14.10
CA GLY A 141 -2.38 -16.63 -12.91
C GLY A 141 -2.30 -15.72 -11.69
N ILE A 142 -2.72 -14.44 -11.81
CA ILE A 142 -2.58 -13.49 -10.71
C ILE A 142 -3.47 -13.85 -9.51
N ILE A 143 -2.90 -13.84 -8.32
CA ILE A 143 -3.63 -13.95 -7.06
C ILE A 143 -4.07 -12.56 -6.63
N TYR A 144 -5.37 -12.28 -6.74
CA TYR A 144 -5.93 -10.99 -6.32
C TYR A 144 -6.50 -11.10 -4.90
N VAL A 145 -5.97 -10.29 -3.98
CA VAL A 145 -6.37 -10.25 -2.58
C VAL A 145 -7.04 -8.91 -2.27
N GLY A 146 -8.35 -8.90 -2.13
CA GLY A 146 -9.11 -7.72 -1.70
C GLY A 146 -9.27 -7.70 -0.18
N LEU A 147 -8.73 -6.68 0.48
CA LEU A 147 -8.82 -6.49 1.94
C LEU A 147 -10.00 -5.56 2.25
N TYR A 148 -11.20 -6.08 2.14
CA TYR A 148 -12.45 -5.35 2.38
C TYR A 148 -13.04 -5.76 3.73
N GLY A 149 -13.41 -4.78 4.58
CA GLY A 149 -13.90 -5.06 5.93
C GLY A 149 -15.14 -5.96 5.98
N PHE A 150 -16.04 -5.81 5.01
CA PHE A 150 -17.28 -6.61 4.92
C PHE A 150 -17.36 -7.41 3.61
N GLY A 151 -16.23 -7.61 2.93
CA GLY A 151 -16.21 -8.26 1.63
C GLY A 151 -16.59 -7.32 0.48
N SER A 152 -16.70 -7.87 -0.73
CA SER A 152 -17.01 -7.12 -1.95
C SER A 152 -18.47 -7.22 -2.39
N THR A 153 -19.27 -8.05 -1.72
CA THR A 153 -20.68 -8.37 -2.05
C THR A 153 -21.55 -8.28 -0.79
N GLY A 154 -22.88 -8.27 -0.99
CA GLY A 154 -23.82 -8.18 0.12
C GLY A 154 -24.15 -6.74 0.54
N PRO A 155 -25.05 -6.58 1.54
CA PRO A 155 -25.59 -5.27 1.92
C PRO A 155 -24.52 -4.31 2.47
N LEU A 156 -23.48 -4.81 3.12
CA LEU A 156 -22.39 -4.01 3.70
C LEU A 156 -21.15 -3.93 2.79
N GLY A 157 -21.17 -4.50 1.59
CA GLY A 157 -20.00 -4.53 0.70
C GLY A 157 -19.50 -3.15 0.22
N LYS A 158 -20.28 -2.07 0.45
CA LYS A 158 -19.89 -0.70 0.14
C LYS A 158 -19.38 0.07 1.37
N GLU A 159 -19.55 -0.50 2.55
CA GLU A 159 -19.14 0.15 3.80
C GLU A 159 -17.62 0.21 3.92
N ARG A 160 -17.15 1.34 4.42
CA ARG A 160 -15.74 1.55 4.69
C ARG A 160 -15.42 1.18 6.12
N THR A 161 -14.33 0.47 6.30
CA THR A 161 -13.86 0.10 7.62
C THR A 161 -12.48 0.70 7.88
N LEU A 162 -12.25 1.13 9.10
CA LEU A 162 -10.96 1.60 9.59
C LEU A 162 -10.68 0.94 10.93
N GLY A 163 -9.47 0.34 11.05
CA GLY A 163 -8.94 -0.13 12.32
C GLY A 163 -9.82 -1.13 13.08
N PRO A 164 -9.89 -1.04 14.38
CA PRO A 164 -10.77 -1.90 15.17
C PRO A 164 -12.24 -1.52 14.86
N LEU A 165 -12.96 -2.48 14.37
CA LEU A 165 -14.41 -2.45 14.24
C LEU A 165 -15.04 -2.71 15.60
#